data_7e04d0374c1103f98dd4318125a21b42
#
_entry.id   7e04d0374c1103f98dd4318125a21b42
#
_cell.length_a   1.000
_cell.length_b   1.000
_cell.length_c   1.000
_cell.angle_alpha   90.00
_cell.angle_beta   90.00
_cell.angle_gamma   90.00
#
_symmetry.space_group_name_H-M   'P 1'
#
loop_
_entity.id
_entity.type
_entity.pdbx_description
1 polymer ?
#
loop_
_entity_poly.entity_id
_entity_poly.type
_entity_poly.pdbx_seq_one_letter_code
_entity_poly.pdbx_strand_id
1 'polypeptide(L)'
;MLSLSVKKKVLYTLLALMTFTSCVNSYNIQGSSNISNLDGRMLYLKVLKNNDFVNIDSCDVVHGQFHFSGSLDSTRMANIFMDEESVLPLVLESGDITIKIDNTQQTVSGTPLNDKLFKFFNKYNQLKNQEAELIHKHDQAIMNGSNMDIVTAKLSAEAEHLSQQEDHLVTSFVTENFDNILGPGVFFMVTIAEKYPQLTPWIEDIMSKATDKFKNDPYVKDYYQKAQENEQIMNGMKEAPVTQPSPLTAPTPNELAKPSE
;
A
#
# COMPACT_ATOMS: atom_id res chain seq x y z
N MET A 1 -32.47 59.32 1.89
CA MET A 1 -31.07 59.29 1.44
C MET A 1 -30.20 58.77 2.56
N LEU A 2 -29.66 57.54 2.50
CA LEU A 2 -28.72 57.01 3.49
C LEU A 2 -27.42 57.82 3.43
N SER A 3 -26.95 58.28 4.58
CA SER A 3 -25.70 59.02 4.73
C SER A 3 -24.51 58.26 4.14
N LEU A 4 -23.56 58.97 3.53
CA LEU A 4 -22.36 58.42 2.89
C LEU A 4 -21.54 57.53 3.84
N SER A 5 -21.60 57.83 5.17
CA SER A 5 -20.98 57.05 6.25
C SER A 5 -21.63 55.67 6.40
N VAL A 6 -22.95 55.55 6.29
CA VAL A 6 -23.67 54.28 6.39
C VAL A 6 -23.39 53.41 5.15
N LYS A 7 -23.32 54.00 3.96
CA LYS A 7 -22.96 53.28 2.72
C LYS A 7 -21.52 52.72 2.79
N LYS A 8 -20.57 53.47 3.33
CA LYS A 8 -19.20 52.97 3.54
C LYS A 8 -19.15 51.85 4.57
N LYS A 9 -19.86 51.93 5.69
CA LYS A 9 -19.92 50.87 6.70
C LYS A 9 -20.58 49.60 6.15
N VAL A 10 -21.65 49.69 5.36
CA VAL A 10 -22.30 48.55 4.69
C VAL A 10 -21.38 47.95 3.65
N LEU A 11 -20.61 48.75 2.91
CA LEU A 11 -19.62 48.26 1.96
C LEU A 11 -18.47 47.50 2.65
N TYR A 12 -17.97 48.01 3.78
CA TYR A 12 -16.92 47.29 4.54
C TYR A 12 -17.43 46.02 5.22
N THR A 13 -18.66 45.95 5.69
CA THR A 13 -19.27 44.72 6.20
C THR A 13 -19.53 43.71 5.11
N LEU A 14 -19.93 44.14 3.93
CA LEU A 14 -20.11 43.25 2.77
C LEU A 14 -18.76 42.67 2.27
N LEU A 15 -17.71 43.52 2.27
CA LEU A 15 -16.35 43.09 1.89
C LEU A 15 -15.72 42.13 2.90
N ALA A 16 -16.02 42.31 4.20
CA ALA A 16 -15.55 41.44 5.28
C ALA A 16 -16.25 40.04 5.27
N LEU A 17 -17.44 39.92 4.73
CA LEU A 17 -18.14 38.61 4.58
C LEU A 17 -17.60 37.76 3.45
N MET A 18 -16.84 38.32 2.50
CA MET A 18 -16.31 37.56 1.35
C MET A 18 -14.97 36.82 1.63
N THR A 19 -14.40 36.96 2.84
CA THR A 19 -13.06 36.40 3.13
C THR A 19 -13.03 35.03 3.78
N PHE A 20 -14.18 34.39 4.02
CA PHE A 20 -14.24 33.03 4.58
C PHE A 20 -14.56 31.96 3.54
N THR A 21 -13.92 31.99 2.37
CA THR A 21 -13.80 30.78 1.58
C THR A 21 -12.69 29.94 2.22
N SER A 22 -13.02 29.23 3.29
CA SER A 22 -12.21 28.11 3.74
C SER A 22 -12.12 27.12 2.58
N CYS A 23 -10.97 27.02 1.93
CA CYS A 23 -10.69 25.92 1.02
C CYS A 23 -10.67 24.66 1.88
N VAL A 24 -11.80 24.02 2.05
CA VAL A 24 -11.85 22.68 2.58
C VAL A 24 -11.20 21.78 1.53
N ASN A 25 -10.04 21.23 1.82
CA ASN A 25 -9.46 20.22 0.99
C ASN A 25 -10.44 19.04 0.92
N SER A 26 -10.82 18.65 -0.29
CA SER A 26 -11.76 17.55 -0.52
C SER A 26 -11.24 16.66 -1.63
N TYR A 27 -11.56 15.38 -1.54
CA TYR A 27 -11.35 14.42 -2.59
C TYR A 27 -12.68 14.05 -3.25
N ASN A 28 -12.61 13.73 -4.54
CA ASN A 28 -13.73 13.24 -5.33
C ASN A 28 -13.22 12.09 -6.19
N ILE A 29 -13.61 10.86 -5.84
CA ILE A 29 -13.18 9.64 -6.54
C ILE A 29 -14.31 9.18 -7.43
N GLN A 30 -14.06 9.11 -8.74
CA GLN A 30 -14.97 8.53 -9.73
C GLN A 30 -14.35 7.24 -10.25
N GLY A 31 -15.03 6.13 -10.04
CA GLY A 31 -14.57 4.81 -10.43
C GLY A 31 -15.46 4.15 -11.46
N SER A 32 -14.83 3.36 -12.34
CA SER A 32 -15.53 2.52 -13.31
C SER A 32 -14.89 1.12 -13.38
N SER A 33 -15.73 0.10 -13.60
CA SER A 33 -15.31 -1.27 -13.78
C SER A 33 -16.11 -1.96 -14.88
N ASN A 34 -15.47 -2.81 -15.66
CA ASN A 34 -16.10 -3.73 -16.59
C ASN A 34 -16.15 -5.18 -16.05
N ILE A 35 -15.74 -5.38 -14.81
CA ILE A 35 -15.76 -6.69 -14.14
C ILE A 35 -17.17 -6.95 -13.62
N SER A 36 -17.86 -7.93 -14.20
CA SER A 36 -19.25 -8.26 -13.81
C SER A 36 -19.41 -8.66 -12.35
N ASN A 37 -18.39 -9.24 -11.73
CA ASN A 37 -18.42 -9.64 -10.31
C ASN A 37 -18.34 -8.46 -9.34
N LEU A 38 -17.99 -7.26 -9.81
CA LEU A 38 -17.99 -6.05 -9.00
C LEU A 38 -19.36 -5.37 -8.98
N ASP A 39 -20.20 -5.58 -9.99
CA ASP A 39 -21.52 -4.94 -10.05
C ASP A 39 -22.43 -5.47 -8.93
N GLY A 40 -23.10 -4.57 -8.23
CA GLY A 40 -23.90 -4.87 -7.05
C GLY A 40 -23.11 -5.17 -5.76
N ARG A 41 -21.77 -5.05 -5.78
CA ARG A 41 -20.94 -5.23 -4.57
C ARG A 41 -20.67 -3.89 -3.89
N MET A 42 -20.46 -3.96 -2.58
CA MET A 42 -20.04 -2.80 -1.78
C MET A 42 -18.53 -2.68 -1.76
N LEU A 43 -18.03 -1.49 -2.05
CA LEU A 43 -16.63 -1.12 -1.92
C LEU A 43 -16.43 -0.26 -0.67
N TYR A 44 -15.31 -0.44 -0.03
CA TYR A 44 -14.90 0.28 1.18
C TYR A 44 -13.62 1.06 0.91
N LEU A 45 -13.61 2.34 1.25
CA LEU A 45 -12.41 3.16 1.24
C LEU A 45 -11.79 3.12 2.62
N LYS A 46 -10.64 2.48 2.74
CA LYS A 46 -9.95 2.33 4.02
C LYS A 46 -8.61 3.05 4.00
N VAL A 47 -8.23 3.64 5.13
CA VAL A 47 -6.91 4.28 5.34
C VAL A 47 -6.13 3.53 6.42
N LEU A 48 -4.81 3.50 6.27
CA LEU A 48 -3.94 2.92 7.29
C LEU A 48 -3.82 3.87 8.48
N LYS A 49 -4.15 3.40 9.69
CA LYS A 49 -4.04 4.12 10.94
C LYS A 49 -3.54 3.19 12.03
N ASN A 50 -2.38 3.49 12.64
CA ASN A 50 -1.77 2.64 13.68
C ASN A 50 -1.60 1.17 13.25
N ASN A 51 -1.17 0.93 12.01
CA ASN A 51 -1.00 -0.38 11.37
C ASN A 51 -2.30 -1.17 11.10
N ASP A 52 -3.47 -0.57 11.29
CA ASP A 52 -4.76 -1.17 10.96
C ASP A 52 -5.48 -0.39 9.86
N PHE A 53 -6.22 -1.09 9.02
CA PHE A 53 -7.08 -0.46 8.02
C PHE A 53 -8.42 -0.03 8.63
N VAL A 54 -8.65 1.29 8.64
CA VAL A 54 -9.88 1.90 9.16
C VAL A 54 -10.75 2.33 8.00
N ASN A 55 -12.01 1.90 7.98
CA ASN A 55 -13.00 2.32 7.00
C ASN A 55 -13.34 3.81 7.21
N ILE A 56 -13.29 4.60 6.12
CA ILE A 56 -13.66 6.03 6.13
C ILE A 56 -14.85 6.33 5.24
N ASP A 57 -15.13 5.48 4.25
CA ASP A 57 -16.27 5.64 3.34
C ASP A 57 -16.62 4.29 2.69
N SER A 58 -17.85 4.17 2.17
CA SER A 58 -18.31 3.00 1.43
C SER A 58 -19.33 3.38 0.36
N CYS A 59 -19.36 2.64 -0.74
CA CYS A 59 -20.33 2.83 -1.80
C CYS A 59 -20.64 1.52 -2.53
N ASP A 60 -21.83 1.44 -3.13
CA ASP A 60 -22.19 0.33 -4.01
C ASP A 60 -21.67 0.57 -5.43
N VAL A 61 -21.31 -0.52 -6.10
CA VAL A 61 -21.03 -0.49 -7.55
C VAL A 61 -22.35 -0.69 -8.28
N VAL A 62 -22.74 0.31 -9.06
CA VAL A 62 -24.01 0.30 -9.83
C VAL A 62 -23.70 0.47 -11.31
N HIS A 63 -24.06 -0.52 -12.12
CA HIS A 63 -23.74 -0.56 -13.55
C HIS A 63 -22.25 -0.32 -13.84
N GLY A 64 -21.40 -0.91 -13.02
CA GLY A 64 -19.95 -0.79 -13.10
C GLY A 64 -19.41 0.59 -12.72
N GLN A 65 -20.21 1.48 -12.11
CA GLN A 65 -19.78 2.80 -11.63
C GLN A 65 -19.80 2.87 -10.11
N PHE A 66 -18.85 3.59 -9.52
CA PHE A 66 -18.80 3.85 -8.08
C PHE A 66 -18.19 5.22 -7.79
N HIS A 67 -18.51 5.76 -6.61
CA HIS A 67 -18.09 7.11 -6.25
C HIS A 67 -17.85 7.24 -4.74
N PHE A 68 -16.74 7.89 -4.39
CA PHE A 68 -16.46 8.32 -3.02
C PHE A 68 -16.15 9.81 -3.00
N SER A 69 -16.58 10.52 -1.96
CA SER A 69 -16.22 11.92 -1.79
C SER A 69 -16.19 12.31 -0.33
N GLY A 70 -15.29 13.23 0.03
CA GLY A 70 -15.20 13.65 1.42
C GLY A 70 -14.22 14.79 1.63
N SER A 71 -14.19 15.28 2.87
CA SER A 71 -13.19 16.24 3.33
C SER A 71 -11.89 15.54 3.67
N LEU A 72 -10.77 16.24 3.49
CA LEU A 72 -9.43 15.73 3.68
C LEU A 72 -8.65 16.62 4.64
N ASP A 73 -8.29 16.08 5.80
CA ASP A 73 -7.45 16.80 6.78
C ASP A 73 -5.98 16.82 6.34
N SER A 74 -5.53 15.71 5.74
CA SER A 74 -4.16 15.54 5.23
C SER A 74 -4.09 14.47 4.17
N THR A 75 -3.17 14.62 3.22
CA THR A 75 -2.85 13.59 2.23
C THR A 75 -2.39 12.31 2.91
N ARG A 76 -2.95 11.16 2.52
CA ARG A 76 -2.64 9.84 3.12
C ARG A 76 -2.78 8.70 2.13
N MET A 77 -2.09 7.59 2.41
CA MET A 77 -2.33 6.35 1.69
C MET A 77 -3.69 5.76 2.06
N ALA A 78 -4.37 5.23 1.06
CA ALA A 78 -5.65 4.55 1.20
C ALA A 78 -5.70 3.31 0.30
N ASN A 79 -6.66 2.44 0.56
CA ASN A 79 -6.96 1.30 -0.27
C ASN A 79 -8.47 1.18 -0.47
N ILE A 80 -8.87 0.76 -1.66
CA ILE A 80 -10.22 0.26 -1.89
C ILE A 80 -10.24 -1.22 -1.56
N PHE A 81 -11.23 -1.60 -0.76
CA PHE A 81 -11.49 -2.99 -0.38
C PHE A 81 -12.84 -3.44 -0.94
N MET A 82 -12.90 -4.71 -1.29
CA MET A 82 -14.13 -5.44 -1.49
C MET A 82 -14.12 -6.61 -0.51
N ASP A 83 -15.12 -6.68 0.36
CA ASP A 83 -15.10 -7.55 1.53
C ASP A 83 -13.85 -7.31 2.39
N GLU A 84 -13.02 -8.33 2.64
CA GLU A 84 -11.76 -8.19 3.38
C GLU A 84 -10.52 -8.12 2.48
N GLU A 85 -10.71 -8.11 1.15
CA GLU A 85 -9.61 -8.10 0.19
C GLU A 85 -9.31 -6.69 -0.29
N SER A 86 -8.03 -6.32 -0.29
CA SER A 86 -7.54 -5.08 -0.90
C SER A 86 -7.60 -5.19 -2.42
N VAL A 87 -8.39 -4.33 -3.04
CA VAL A 87 -8.55 -4.30 -4.51
C VAL A 87 -7.50 -3.38 -5.13
N LEU A 88 -7.30 -2.18 -4.55
CA LEU A 88 -6.52 -1.13 -5.19
C LEU A 88 -5.96 -0.13 -4.18
N PRO A 89 -4.63 0.07 -4.08
CA PRO A 89 -4.03 1.16 -3.32
C PRO A 89 -4.12 2.49 -4.08
N LEU A 90 -4.28 3.59 -3.34
CA LEU A 90 -4.30 4.95 -3.90
C LEU A 90 -3.82 5.97 -2.87
N VAL A 91 -3.64 7.21 -3.32
CA VAL A 91 -3.41 8.35 -2.43
C VAL A 91 -4.68 9.17 -2.33
N LEU A 92 -5.18 9.38 -1.13
CA LEU A 92 -6.19 10.40 -0.86
C LEU A 92 -5.48 11.75 -0.81
N GLU A 93 -5.64 12.51 -1.87
CA GLU A 93 -5.19 13.90 -2.01
C GLU A 93 -6.32 14.75 -2.57
N SER A 94 -6.20 16.06 -2.41
CA SER A 94 -7.26 16.99 -2.86
C SER A 94 -7.38 16.99 -4.38
N GLY A 95 -8.61 16.89 -4.88
CA GLY A 95 -8.94 16.94 -6.30
C GLY A 95 -9.78 15.78 -6.78
N ASP A 96 -9.87 15.68 -8.11
CA ASP A 96 -10.65 14.64 -8.81
C ASP A 96 -9.73 13.44 -9.12
N ILE A 97 -10.06 12.30 -8.55
CA ILE A 97 -9.35 11.03 -8.73
C ILE A 97 -10.21 10.12 -9.61
N THR A 98 -9.65 9.62 -10.69
CA THR A 98 -10.32 8.69 -11.60
C THR A 98 -9.74 7.29 -11.43
N ILE A 99 -10.62 6.31 -11.22
CA ILE A 99 -10.26 4.90 -11.06
C ILE A 99 -10.90 4.09 -12.20
N LYS A 100 -10.09 3.19 -12.79
CA LYS A 100 -10.59 2.18 -13.73
C LYS A 100 -10.10 0.82 -13.27
N ILE A 101 -11.03 -0.12 -13.14
CA ILE A 101 -10.76 -1.51 -12.75
C ILE A 101 -11.30 -2.41 -13.86
N ASP A 102 -10.42 -3.04 -14.61
CA ASP A 102 -10.80 -4.03 -15.62
C ASP A 102 -10.04 -5.35 -15.41
N ASN A 103 -10.37 -6.37 -16.21
CA ASN A 103 -9.79 -7.71 -16.07
C ASN A 103 -8.29 -7.77 -16.34
N THR A 104 -7.72 -6.78 -17.00
CA THR A 104 -6.32 -6.76 -17.43
C THR A 104 -5.50 -5.70 -16.73
N GLN A 105 -6.15 -4.62 -16.30
CA GLN A 105 -5.46 -3.46 -15.76
C GLN A 105 -6.30 -2.71 -14.73
N GLN A 106 -5.64 -2.24 -13.69
CA GLN A 106 -6.18 -1.30 -12.73
C GLN A 106 -5.41 0.01 -12.85
N THR A 107 -6.12 1.13 -12.88
CA THR A 107 -5.47 2.44 -12.96
C THR A 107 -6.11 3.45 -12.02
N VAL A 108 -5.26 4.29 -11.42
CA VAL A 108 -5.69 5.50 -10.71
C VAL A 108 -4.95 6.69 -11.31
N SER A 109 -5.65 7.79 -11.52
CA SER A 109 -5.11 8.98 -12.17
C SER A 109 -5.89 10.24 -11.78
N GLY A 110 -5.43 11.40 -12.25
CA GLY A 110 -6.13 12.68 -12.11
C GLY A 110 -5.54 13.58 -11.02
N THR A 111 -4.64 13.05 -10.18
CA THR A 111 -3.94 13.84 -9.17
C THR A 111 -2.45 13.47 -9.15
N PRO A 112 -1.55 14.42 -8.80
CA PRO A 112 -0.11 14.25 -9.00
C PRO A 112 0.51 13.05 -8.29
N LEU A 113 0.10 12.75 -7.04
CA LEU A 113 0.66 11.64 -6.29
C LEU A 113 0.10 10.29 -6.79
N ASN A 114 -1.16 10.24 -7.19
CA ASN A 114 -1.74 9.05 -7.81
C ASN A 114 -1.08 8.74 -9.15
N ASP A 115 -0.89 9.73 -10.02
CA ASP A 115 -0.21 9.54 -11.30
C ASP A 115 1.24 9.01 -11.09
N LYS A 116 1.95 9.56 -10.10
CA LYS A 116 3.31 9.12 -9.75
C LYS A 116 3.32 7.69 -9.20
N LEU A 117 2.40 7.36 -8.29
CA LEU A 117 2.26 6.04 -7.69
C LEU A 117 1.94 4.97 -8.74
N PHE A 118 0.99 5.25 -9.62
CA PHE A 118 0.61 4.29 -10.67
C PHE A 118 1.66 4.10 -11.74
N LYS A 119 2.44 5.13 -12.06
CA LYS A 119 3.62 4.97 -12.92
C LYS A 119 4.66 4.04 -12.30
N PHE A 120 4.85 4.09 -10.99
CA PHE A 120 5.69 3.15 -10.26
C PHE A 120 5.10 1.74 -10.33
N PHE A 121 3.82 1.54 -9.98
CA PHE A 121 3.17 0.23 -9.99
C PHE A 121 3.19 -0.45 -11.36
N ASN A 122 2.99 0.30 -12.43
CA ASN A 122 3.06 -0.26 -13.77
C ASN A 122 4.43 -0.90 -14.05
N LYS A 123 5.52 -0.25 -13.64
CA LYS A 123 6.87 -0.79 -13.78
C LYS A 123 7.12 -1.96 -12.82
N TYR A 124 6.70 -1.83 -11.58
CA TYR A 124 6.84 -2.86 -10.56
C TYR A 124 6.12 -4.16 -10.97
N ASN A 125 4.85 -4.04 -11.37
CA ASN A 125 4.06 -5.18 -11.84
C ASN A 125 4.64 -5.81 -13.12
N GLN A 126 5.22 -5.00 -14.01
CA GLN A 126 5.93 -5.53 -15.18
C GLN A 126 7.10 -6.42 -14.78
N LEU A 127 7.91 -6.02 -13.79
CA LEU A 127 9.02 -6.85 -13.27
C LEU A 127 8.49 -8.12 -12.60
N LYS A 128 7.45 -8.01 -11.76
CA LYS A 128 6.82 -9.19 -11.12
C LYS A 128 6.24 -10.18 -12.12
N ASN A 129 5.64 -9.71 -13.20
CA ASN A 129 5.16 -10.59 -14.28
C ASN A 129 6.31 -11.28 -15.00
N GLN A 130 7.46 -10.61 -15.20
CA GLN A 130 8.64 -11.24 -15.78
C GLN A 130 9.25 -12.29 -14.85
N GLU A 131 9.28 -12.06 -13.53
CA GLU A 131 9.68 -13.08 -12.55
C GLU A 131 8.75 -14.30 -12.59
N ALA A 132 7.44 -14.09 -12.60
CA ALA A 132 6.46 -15.18 -12.70
C ALA A 132 6.64 -16.00 -14.00
N GLU A 133 7.00 -15.34 -15.11
CA GLU A 133 7.29 -16.02 -16.39
C GLU A 133 8.52 -16.95 -16.31
N LEU A 134 9.51 -16.65 -15.43
CA LEU A 134 10.65 -17.56 -15.24
C LEU A 134 10.22 -18.90 -14.64
N ILE A 135 9.23 -18.90 -13.75
CA ILE A 135 8.64 -20.12 -13.17
C ILE A 135 8.01 -20.95 -14.29
N HIS A 136 7.21 -20.33 -15.16
CA HIS A 136 6.61 -21.02 -16.31
C HIS A 136 7.66 -21.62 -17.27
N LYS A 137 8.73 -20.87 -17.56
CA LYS A 137 9.85 -21.35 -18.39
C LYS A 137 10.55 -22.56 -17.77
N HIS A 138 10.74 -22.55 -16.45
CA HIS A 138 11.33 -23.66 -15.71
C HIS A 138 10.45 -24.91 -15.82
N ASP A 139 9.14 -24.79 -15.57
CA ASP A 139 8.20 -25.90 -15.63
C ASP A 139 8.09 -26.50 -17.05
N GLN A 140 8.06 -25.63 -18.07
CA GLN A 140 8.09 -26.04 -19.46
C GLN A 140 9.38 -26.83 -19.82
N ALA A 141 10.52 -26.37 -19.30
CA ALA A 141 11.79 -27.05 -19.54
C ALA A 141 11.83 -28.46 -18.94
N ILE A 142 11.24 -28.67 -17.75
CA ILE A 142 11.05 -29.98 -17.13
C ILE A 142 10.18 -30.87 -18.03
N MET A 143 9.02 -30.35 -18.46
CA MET A 143 8.09 -31.10 -19.30
C MET A 143 8.71 -31.54 -20.66
N ASN A 144 9.58 -30.69 -21.21
CA ASN A 144 10.26 -30.94 -22.50
C ASN A 144 11.52 -31.82 -22.37
N GLY A 145 11.90 -32.27 -21.17
CA GLY A 145 13.10 -33.06 -20.93
C GLY A 145 14.41 -32.32 -21.23
N SER A 146 14.40 -30.97 -21.06
CA SER A 146 15.58 -30.14 -21.30
C SER A 146 16.71 -30.45 -20.32
N ASN A 147 17.96 -30.08 -20.65
CA ASN A 147 19.07 -30.15 -19.70
C ASN A 147 18.86 -29.09 -18.60
N MET A 148 18.45 -29.56 -17.41
CA MET A 148 18.06 -28.67 -16.30
C MET A 148 19.24 -27.89 -15.71
N ASP A 149 20.46 -28.37 -15.78
CA ASP A 149 21.64 -27.65 -15.31
C ASP A 149 21.83 -26.35 -16.11
N ILE A 150 21.69 -26.43 -17.42
CA ILE A 150 21.79 -25.26 -18.30
C ILE A 150 20.60 -24.32 -18.11
N VAL A 151 19.39 -24.90 -18.05
CA VAL A 151 18.16 -24.10 -17.87
C VAL A 151 18.19 -23.34 -16.53
N THR A 152 18.51 -24.04 -15.43
CA THR A 152 18.55 -23.44 -14.10
C THR A 152 19.60 -22.33 -14.02
N ALA A 153 20.82 -22.55 -14.55
CA ALA A 153 21.85 -21.53 -14.57
C ALA A 153 21.41 -20.27 -15.32
N LYS A 154 20.72 -20.44 -16.48
CA LYS A 154 20.21 -19.31 -17.25
C LYS A 154 19.10 -18.56 -16.52
N LEU A 155 18.10 -19.31 -16.02
CA LEU A 155 16.96 -18.70 -15.31
C LEU A 155 17.37 -18.02 -14.00
N SER A 156 18.36 -18.57 -13.28
CA SER A 156 18.91 -17.92 -12.09
C SER A 156 19.59 -16.57 -12.41
N ALA A 157 20.33 -16.50 -13.51
CA ALA A 157 20.92 -15.24 -13.94
C ALA A 157 19.87 -14.21 -14.38
N GLU A 158 18.80 -14.65 -15.08
CA GLU A 158 17.66 -13.76 -15.40
C GLU A 158 16.94 -13.28 -14.14
N ALA A 159 16.70 -14.17 -13.15
CA ALA A 159 16.05 -13.82 -11.88
C ALA A 159 16.87 -12.81 -11.08
N GLU A 160 18.19 -13.00 -10.97
CA GLU A 160 19.08 -12.06 -10.31
C GLU A 160 19.04 -10.67 -10.96
N HIS A 161 19.05 -10.62 -12.29
CA HIS A 161 18.95 -9.35 -13.02
C HIS A 161 17.61 -8.63 -12.78
N LEU A 162 16.48 -9.39 -12.75
CA LEU A 162 15.16 -8.81 -12.44
C LEU A 162 15.10 -8.31 -11.00
N SER A 163 15.62 -9.06 -10.03
CA SER A 163 15.71 -8.64 -8.64
C SER A 163 16.51 -7.34 -8.48
N GLN A 164 17.65 -7.21 -9.14
CA GLN A 164 18.43 -5.97 -9.13
C GLN A 164 17.66 -4.79 -9.74
N GLN A 165 16.88 -5.01 -10.78
CA GLN A 165 16.03 -3.96 -11.37
C GLN A 165 14.90 -3.55 -10.43
N GLU A 166 14.28 -4.51 -9.72
CA GLU A 166 13.26 -4.25 -8.72
C GLU A 166 13.83 -3.45 -7.55
N ASP A 167 14.96 -3.89 -6.98
CA ASP A 167 15.64 -3.19 -5.90
C ASP A 167 15.98 -1.74 -6.28
N HIS A 168 16.50 -1.55 -7.49
CA HIS A 168 16.80 -0.22 -8.00
C HIS A 168 15.54 0.65 -8.18
N LEU A 169 14.45 0.07 -8.71
CA LEU A 169 13.18 0.77 -8.91
C LEU A 169 12.59 1.23 -7.57
N VAL A 170 12.53 0.32 -6.59
CA VAL A 170 11.99 0.59 -5.25
C VAL A 170 12.86 1.62 -4.53
N THR A 171 14.19 1.40 -4.48
CA THR A 171 15.13 2.29 -3.81
C THR A 171 15.06 3.71 -4.38
N SER A 172 15.08 3.84 -5.71
CA SER A 172 15.01 5.15 -6.37
C SER A 172 13.69 5.85 -6.05
N PHE A 173 12.56 5.13 -6.17
CA PHE A 173 11.25 5.73 -5.90
C PHE A 173 11.09 6.17 -4.45
N VAL A 174 11.46 5.32 -3.48
CA VAL A 174 11.38 5.64 -2.05
C VAL A 174 12.27 6.82 -1.71
N THR A 175 13.51 6.83 -2.22
CA THR A 175 14.49 7.90 -1.97
C THR A 175 14.01 9.26 -2.50
N GLU A 176 13.44 9.28 -3.70
CA GLU A 176 12.85 10.50 -4.29
C GLU A 176 11.61 11.03 -3.54
N ASN A 177 11.03 10.20 -2.67
CA ASN A 177 9.77 10.51 -1.99
C ASN A 177 9.86 10.47 -0.45
N PHE A 178 11.04 10.59 0.13
CA PHE A 178 11.21 10.57 1.59
C PHE A 178 10.36 11.60 2.35
N ASP A 179 10.11 12.75 1.74
CA ASP A 179 9.42 13.88 2.40
C ASP A 179 7.92 13.93 2.11
N ASN A 180 7.38 12.96 1.36
CA ASN A 180 5.94 12.85 1.11
C ASN A 180 5.43 11.44 1.46
N ILE A 181 4.11 11.26 1.35
CA ILE A 181 3.44 10.01 1.75
C ILE A 181 3.81 8.79 0.90
N LEU A 182 4.33 9.00 -0.33
CA LEU A 182 4.65 7.90 -1.24
C LEU A 182 5.88 7.11 -0.79
N GLY A 183 6.87 7.77 -0.18
CA GLY A 183 8.07 7.08 0.31
C GLY A 183 7.73 6.00 1.33
N PRO A 184 7.20 6.36 2.52
CA PRO A 184 6.80 5.37 3.51
C PRO A 184 5.66 4.46 3.01
N GLY A 185 4.75 4.97 2.17
CA GLY A 185 3.65 4.18 1.62
C GLY A 185 4.12 3.06 0.69
N VAL A 186 5.05 3.32 -0.22
CA VAL A 186 5.63 2.28 -1.10
C VAL A 186 6.52 1.35 -0.28
N PHE A 187 7.32 1.87 0.64
CA PHE A 187 8.11 1.02 1.54
C PHE A 187 7.22 0.02 2.29
N PHE A 188 6.09 0.48 2.86
CA PHE A 188 5.07 -0.38 3.47
C PHE A 188 4.57 -1.46 2.49
N MET A 189 4.16 -1.07 1.30
CA MET A 189 3.55 -2.00 0.33
C MET A 189 4.49 -3.10 -0.15
N VAL A 190 5.77 -2.81 -0.31
CA VAL A 190 6.74 -3.81 -0.77
C VAL A 190 7.25 -4.71 0.36
N THR A 191 7.15 -4.27 1.62
CA THR A 191 7.67 -5.02 2.78
C THR A 191 6.61 -5.68 3.65
N ILE A 192 5.32 -5.31 3.50
CA ILE A 192 4.25 -5.82 4.39
C ILE A 192 4.06 -7.34 4.31
N ALA A 193 4.36 -7.95 3.17
CA ALA A 193 4.27 -9.40 2.98
C ALA A 193 5.43 -10.16 3.63
N GLU A 194 6.49 -9.50 4.05
CA GLU A 194 7.64 -10.13 4.68
C GLU A 194 7.32 -10.54 6.12
N LYS A 195 7.23 -11.83 6.35
CA LYS A 195 6.97 -12.38 7.69
C LYS A 195 8.09 -12.07 8.68
N TYR A 196 9.30 -11.99 8.19
CA TYR A 196 10.51 -11.72 8.98
C TYR A 196 11.28 -10.57 8.35
N PRO A 197 11.12 -9.33 8.84
CA PRO A 197 11.90 -8.20 8.37
C PRO A 197 13.40 -8.48 8.36
N GLN A 198 14.08 -8.13 7.28
CA GLN A 198 15.52 -8.35 7.10
C GLN A 198 16.20 -7.05 6.67
N LEU A 199 17.48 -6.90 7.05
CA LEU A 199 18.35 -5.84 6.54
C LEU A 199 18.95 -6.30 5.21
N THR A 200 18.17 -6.16 4.14
CA THR A 200 18.67 -6.39 2.78
C THR A 200 19.51 -5.20 2.31
N PRO A 201 20.42 -5.37 1.31
CA PRO A 201 21.24 -4.26 0.81
C PRO A 201 20.44 -3.03 0.36
N TRP A 202 19.27 -3.22 -0.25
CA TRP A 202 18.43 -2.11 -0.69
C TRP A 202 17.76 -1.36 0.49
N ILE A 203 17.41 -2.06 1.57
CA ILE A 203 16.89 -1.44 2.80
C ILE A 203 17.99 -0.63 3.50
N GLU A 204 19.20 -1.19 3.60
CA GLU A 204 20.34 -0.45 4.16
C GLU A 204 20.67 0.79 3.34
N ASP A 205 20.63 0.69 2.01
CA ASP A 205 20.86 1.82 1.10
C ASP A 205 19.81 2.92 1.31
N ILE A 206 18.51 2.57 1.38
CA ILE A 206 17.44 3.51 1.71
C ILE A 206 17.69 4.17 3.06
N MET A 207 17.93 3.38 4.11
CA MET A 207 18.06 3.89 5.48
C MET A 207 19.31 4.76 5.67
N SER A 208 20.38 4.50 4.93
CA SER A 208 21.59 5.33 4.94
C SER A 208 21.36 6.74 4.40
N LYS A 209 20.43 6.90 3.45
CA LYS A 209 20.09 8.17 2.77
C LYS A 209 18.85 8.84 3.37
N ALA A 210 18.09 8.10 4.18
CA ALA A 210 16.76 8.50 4.63
C ALA A 210 16.77 9.77 5.49
N THR A 211 15.79 10.65 5.23
CA THR A 211 15.53 11.84 6.05
C THR A 211 14.96 11.45 7.41
N ASP A 212 15.06 12.35 8.39
CA ASP A 212 14.48 12.13 9.72
C ASP A 212 12.97 11.92 9.64
N LYS A 213 12.30 12.56 8.70
CA LYS A 213 10.86 12.40 8.48
C LYS A 213 10.53 10.96 8.09
N PHE A 214 11.25 10.38 7.13
CA PHE A 214 11.06 9.00 6.70
C PHE A 214 11.41 8.01 7.83
N LYS A 215 12.54 8.19 8.51
CA LYS A 215 12.98 7.33 9.63
C LYS A 215 12.02 7.34 10.82
N ASN A 216 11.29 8.44 11.03
CA ASN A 216 10.29 8.57 12.10
C ASN A 216 8.88 8.15 11.69
N ASP A 217 8.65 7.76 10.43
CA ASP A 217 7.39 7.12 10.07
C ASP A 217 7.17 5.87 10.93
N PRO A 218 5.96 5.68 11.51
CA PRO A 218 5.71 4.61 12.47
C PRO A 218 6.02 3.23 11.92
N TYR A 219 5.65 2.96 10.65
CA TYR A 219 5.89 1.67 10.03
C TYR A 219 7.37 1.45 9.69
N VAL A 220 8.00 2.44 9.06
CA VAL A 220 9.42 2.36 8.68
C VAL A 220 10.29 2.11 9.91
N LYS A 221 10.03 2.83 10.99
CA LYS A 221 10.76 2.68 12.26
C LYS A 221 10.58 1.29 12.85
N ASP A 222 9.35 0.78 12.93
CA ASP A 222 9.04 -0.54 13.47
C ASP A 222 9.69 -1.64 12.62
N TYR A 223 9.56 -1.56 11.30
CA TYR A 223 10.19 -2.51 10.37
C TYR A 223 11.71 -2.55 10.56
N TYR A 224 12.36 -1.37 10.55
CA TYR A 224 13.82 -1.29 10.65
C TYR A 224 14.35 -1.82 12.00
N GLN A 225 13.66 -1.51 13.10
CA GLN A 225 14.00 -2.05 14.42
C GLN A 225 13.87 -3.58 14.45
N LYS A 226 12.81 -4.14 13.91
CA LYS A 226 12.61 -5.59 13.82
C LYS A 226 13.66 -6.26 12.93
N ALA A 227 14.00 -5.64 11.80
CA ALA A 227 15.04 -6.14 10.91
C ALA A 227 16.40 -6.21 11.59
N GLN A 228 16.78 -5.17 12.35
CA GLN A 228 18.00 -5.15 13.15
C GLN A 228 18.00 -6.23 14.27
N GLU A 229 16.86 -6.42 14.93
CA GLU A 229 16.74 -7.48 15.94
C GLU A 229 16.87 -8.88 15.33
N ASN A 230 16.24 -9.11 14.18
CA ASN A 230 16.34 -10.39 13.48
C ASN A 230 17.78 -10.66 13.02
N GLU A 231 18.48 -9.66 12.53
CA GLU A 231 19.90 -9.79 12.19
C GLU A 231 20.76 -10.18 13.40
N GLN A 232 20.55 -9.55 14.57
CA GLN A 232 21.25 -9.90 15.80
C GLN A 232 20.97 -11.35 16.24
N ILE A 233 19.72 -11.81 16.07
CA ILE A 233 19.34 -13.20 16.36
C ILE A 233 20.05 -14.16 15.40
N MET A 234 20.04 -13.86 14.10
CA MET A 234 20.68 -14.68 13.06
C MET A 234 22.20 -14.79 13.28
N ASN A 235 22.82 -13.71 13.75
CA ASN A 235 24.25 -13.68 14.06
C ASN A 235 24.59 -14.24 15.46
N GLY A 236 23.60 -14.77 16.20
CA GLY A 236 23.81 -15.35 17.55
C GLY A 236 24.11 -14.31 18.63
N MET A 237 23.91 -13.02 18.37
CA MET A 237 24.15 -11.94 19.33
C MET A 237 22.95 -11.70 20.28
N LYS A 238 21.78 -12.24 19.93
CA LYS A 238 20.55 -12.14 20.72
C LYS A 238 19.82 -13.48 20.66
N GLU A 239 19.25 -13.91 21.80
CA GLU A 239 18.41 -15.11 21.83
C GLU A 239 17.06 -14.84 21.11
N ALA A 240 16.61 -15.82 20.32
CA ALA A 240 15.28 -15.75 19.71
C ALA A 240 14.21 -15.72 20.81
N PRO A 241 13.11 -14.93 20.64
CA PRO A 241 11.99 -14.96 21.57
C PRO A 241 11.49 -16.41 21.69
N VAL A 242 11.54 -16.97 22.89
CA VAL A 242 10.97 -18.29 23.16
C VAL A 242 9.45 -18.12 23.03
N THR A 243 8.88 -18.49 21.90
CA THR A 243 7.45 -18.75 21.80
C THR A 243 7.19 -19.94 22.72
N GLN A 244 6.82 -19.69 23.99
CA GLN A 244 6.28 -20.74 24.84
C GLN A 244 5.08 -21.32 24.09
N PRO A 245 5.10 -22.62 23.73
CA PRO A 245 3.89 -23.26 23.30
C PRO A 245 2.92 -23.05 24.46
N SER A 246 1.72 -22.53 24.18
CA SER A 246 0.64 -22.53 25.16
C SER A 246 0.64 -23.92 25.81
N PRO A 247 0.72 -24.03 27.14
CA PRO A 247 0.71 -25.33 27.76
C PRO A 247 -0.55 -26.04 27.25
N LEU A 248 -0.35 -27.03 26.40
CA LEU A 248 -1.38 -28.02 26.12
C LEU A 248 -1.65 -28.62 27.51
N THR A 249 -2.68 -28.11 28.19
CA THR A 249 -3.21 -28.77 29.37
C THR A 249 -3.57 -30.17 28.91
N ALA A 250 -2.74 -31.13 29.27
CA ALA A 250 -3.09 -32.52 29.06
C ALA A 250 -4.50 -32.72 29.67
N PRO A 251 -5.44 -33.33 28.92
CA PRO A 251 -6.80 -33.54 29.42
C PRO A 251 -6.70 -34.26 30.74
N THR A 252 -7.40 -33.74 31.75
CA THR A 252 -7.45 -34.36 33.07
C THR A 252 -8.11 -35.75 32.97
N PRO A 253 -7.76 -36.70 33.78
CA PRO A 253 -8.35 -38.05 33.75
C PRO A 253 -9.89 -38.06 33.75
N ASN A 254 -10.54 -37.01 34.26
CA ASN A 254 -12.00 -36.84 34.26
C ASN A 254 -12.56 -36.40 32.89
N GLU A 255 -11.79 -35.82 32.01
CA GLU A 255 -12.23 -35.42 30.65
C GLU A 255 -12.18 -36.61 29.67
N LEU A 256 -11.32 -37.59 29.95
CA LEU A 256 -11.23 -38.84 29.16
C LEU A 256 -12.33 -39.86 29.52
N ALA A 257 -13.12 -39.63 30.57
CA ALA A 257 -14.14 -40.57 31.06
C ALA A 257 -15.59 -40.22 30.65
N LYS A 258 -15.80 -39.25 29.78
CA LYS A 258 -17.16 -38.98 29.24
C LYS A 258 -17.43 -39.87 28.02
N PRO A 259 -18.47 -40.73 28.05
CA PRO A 259 -18.88 -41.47 26.86
C PRO A 259 -19.45 -40.47 25.84
N SER A 260 -19.07 -40.65 24.55
CA SER A 260 -19.66 -39.96 23.42
C SER A 260 -21.13 -40.36 23.28
N GLU A 261 -22.03 -39.39 23.43
CA GLU A 261 -23.42 -39.51 22.95
C GLU A 261 -23.47 -39.30 21.45
#